data_63c7aa89dec2a7363873d188bc0d6150
#
_entry.id   63c7aa89dec2a7363873d188bc0d6150
#
_cell.length_a   1.000
_cell.length_b   1.000
_cell.length_c   1.000
_cell.angle_alpha   90.00
_cell.angle_beta   90.00
_cell.angle_gamma   90.00
#
_symmetry.space_group_name_H-M   'P 1'
#
loop_
_entity.id
_entity.type
_entity.pdbx_description
1 polymer ?
#
loop_
_entity_poly.entity_id
_entity_poly.type
_entity_poly.pdbx_seq_one_letter_code
_entity_poly.pdbx_strand_id
1 'polypeptide(L)'
;MSGKIISPGADRSAVHGMIAKLPELVNHDAALLRRGRYLNLDVLIEIGDVPYYVSIENGRIARLDRGPLLMRSWALAFRGADDAWRQFWQPFPPPHFHDIFALAKAGQFRIEGDVHPLMANLLYFKDLLAAPRRLAEGVR
;
A
#
# COMPACT_ATOMS: atom_id res chain seq x y z
N MET A 1 -30.60 -16.10 0.74
CA MET A 1 -30.07 -15.29 1.16
C MET A 1 -28.69 -15.30 1.59
N SER A 2 -28.11 -16.23 1.51
CA SER A 2 -26.83 -16.32 1.92
C SER A 2 -25.88 -15.48 1.14
N GLY A 3 -26.22 -15.10 -0.01
CA GLY A 3 -25.34 -14.31 -0.78
C GLY A 3 -24.97 -13.00 -0.15
N LYS A 4 -25.77 -12.59 0.85
CA LYS A 4 -25.46 -11.47 1.49
C LYS A 4 -24.38 -11.62 2.45
N ILE A 5 -24.05 -12.72 2.88
CA ILE A 5 -23.00 -12.93 3.82
C ILE A 5 -21.70 -12.88 3.06
N ILE A 6 -21.01 -11.79 3.15
CA ILE A 6 -19.73 -11.69 2.50
C ILE A 6 -18.70 -12.30 3.40
N SER A 7 -18.07 -13.36 2.94
CA SER A 7 -17.09 -14.04 3.76
C SER A 7 -15.87 -13.15 3.94
N PRO A 8 -15.17 -13.26 5.04
CA PRO A 8 -13.94 -12.54 5.22
C PRO A 8 -12.93 -12.79 4.10
N GLY A 9 -12.98 -13.97 3.51
CA GLY A 9 -12.08 -14.27 2.41
C GLY A 9 -12.36 -13.46 1.18
N ALA A 10 -13.64 -13.13 0.90
CA ALA A 10 -13.98 -12.32 -0.25
C ALA A 10 -13.50 -10.89 -0.09
N ASP A 11 -13.65 -10.31 1.09
CA ASP A 11 -13.14 -8.98 1.36
C ASP A 11 -11.64 -8.94 1.27
N ARG A 12 -10.98 -9.97 1.81
CA ARG A 12 -9.54 -10.08 1.74
C ARG A 12 -9.07 -10.19 0.30
N SER A 13 -9.80 -10.95 -0.51
CA SER A 13 -9.44 -11.09 -1.90
C SER A 13 -9.50 -9.76 -2.64
N ALA A 14 -10.49 -8.93 -2.33
CA ALA A 14 -10.61 -7.63 -2.97
C ALA A 14 -9.41 -6.74 -2.64
N VAL A 15 -8.99 -6.70 -1.38
CA VAL A 15 -7.85 -5.90 -0.96
C VAL A 15 -6.57 -6.39 -1.61
N HIS A 16 -6.39 -7.71 -1.65
CA HIS A 16 -5.19 -8.29 -2.26
C HIS A 16 -5.19 -8.10 -3.78
N GLY A 17 -6.34 -8.02 -4.39
CA GLY A 17 -6.43 -7.67 -5.81
C GLY A 17 -6.04 -6.22 -6.07
N MET A 18 -6.35 -5.34 -5.14
CA MET A 18 -5.99 -3.93 -5.28
C MET A 18 -4.48 -3.73 -5.20
N ILE A 19 -3.81 -4.39 -4.27
CA ILE A 19 -2.36 -4.24 -4.15
C ILE A 19 -1.66 -4.78 -5.40
N ALA A 20 -2.22 -5.78 -6.03
CA ALA A 20 -1.63 -6.36 -7.24
C ALA A 20 -1.58 -5.34 -8.38
N LYS A 21 -2.42 -4.32 -8.35
CA LYS A 21 -2.43 -3.28 -9.38
C LYS A 21 -1.48 -2.13 -9.07
N LEU A 22 -0.83 -2.17 -7.92
CA LEU A 22 0.02 -1.07 -7.49
C LEU A 22 1.11 -0.71 -8.51
N PRO A 23 1.85 -1.69 -9.09
CA PRO A 23 2.89 -1.32 -10.05
C PRO A 23 2.33 -0.55 -11.24
N GLU A 24 1.19 -0.98 -11.75
CA GLU A 24 0.57 -0.32 -12.90
C GLU A 24 0.16 1.11 -12.55
N LEU A 25 -0.45 1.29 -11.38
CA LEU A 25 -0.89 2.61 -10.94
C LEU A 25 0.27 3.57 -10.75
N VAL A 26 1.34 3.11 -10.13
CA VAL A 26 2.49 3.96 -9.83
C VAL A 26 3.29 4.25 -11.09
N ASN A 27 3.54 3.22 -11.91
CA ASN A 27 4.43 3.36 -13.06
C ASN A 27 3.82 4.18 -14.20
N HIS A 28 2.52 4.45 -14.14
CA HIS A 28 1.87 5.28 -15.13
C HIS A 28 1.54 6.69 -14.59
N ASP A 29 2.02 7.00 -13.40
CA ASP A 29 1.77 8.31 -12.80
C ASP A 29 3.03 9.16 -12.90
N ALA A 30 3.07 10.05 -13.89
CA ALA A 30 4.26 10.85 -14.16
C ALA A 30 4.66 11.74 -13.01
N ALA A 31 3.69 12.31 -12.30
CA ALA A 31 3.98 13.19 -11.16
C ALA A 31 4.62 12.39 -10.01
N LEU A 32 4.10 11.20 -9.78
CA LEU A 32 4.62 10.35 -8.72
C LEU A 32 6.04 9.90 -9.05
N LEU A 33 6.26 9.49 -10.29
CA LEU A 33 7.60 9.08 -10.73
C LEU A 33 8.62 10.20 -10.60
N ARG A 34 8.19 11.43 -10.89
CA ARG A 34 9.08 12.57 -10.76
C ARG A 34 9.48 12.81 -9.31
N ARG A 35 8.53 12.65 -8.38
CA ARG A 35 8.82 12.84 -6.97
C ARG A 35 9.80 11.81 -6.45
N GLY A 36 9.72 10.58 -6.95
CA GLY A 36 10.56 9.49 -6.47
C GLY A 36 11.75 9.16 -7.36
N ARG A 37 12.09 10.01 -8.31
CA ARG A 37 13.06 9.67 -9.35
C ARG A 37 14.44 9.22 -8.87
N TYR A 38 14.80 9.58 -7.65
CA TYR A 38 16.09 9.17 -7.08
C TYR A 38 15.96 8.13 -5.97
N LEU A 39 14.75 7.59 -5.79
CA LEU A 39 14.49 6.68 -4.68
C LEU A 39 14.68 5.24 -5.10
N ASN A 40 15.52 4.54 -4.36
CA ASN A 40 15.81 3.11 -4.59
C ASN A 40 15.80 2.40 -3.25
N LEU A 41 14.82 1.53 -3.01
CA LEU A 41 14.79 0.74 -1.80
C LEU A 41 13.70 -0.33 -1.91
N ASP A 42 13.77 -1.30 -1.00
CA ASP A 42 12.75 -2.33 -0.89
C ASP A 42 11.82 -1.99 0.27
N VAL A 43 10.53 -2.09 0.01
CA VAL A 43 9.49 -1.76 0.97
C VAL A 43 8.61 -2.98 1.18
N LEU A 44 8.21 -3.21 2.43
CA LEU A 44 7.26 -4.25 2.76
C LEU A 44 5.91 -3.63 3.02
N ILE A 45 4.87 -4.14 2.37
CA ILE A 45 3.49 -3.78 2.67
C ILE A 45 2.83 -5.05 3.16
N GLU A 46 2.46 -5.08 4.45
CA GLU A 46 1.82 -6.26 5.00
C GLU A 46 0.34 -6.00 5.19
N ILE A 47 -0.48 -6.82 4.53
CA ILE A 47 -1.93 -6.73 4.60
C ILE A 47 -2.40 -7.95 5.37
N GLY A 48 -2.82 -7.72 6.61
CA GLY A 48 -3.15 -8.83 7.50
C GLY A 48 -1.89 -9.62 7.81
N ASP A 49 -1.87 -10.87 7.39
CA ASP A 49 -0.69 -11.72 7.59
C ASP A 49 0.04 -12.01 6.28
N VAL A 50 -0.27 -11.28 5.22
CA VAL A 50 0.37 -11.50 3.92
C VAL A 50 1.33 -10.34 3.61
N PRO A 51 2.63 -10.62 3.52
CA PRO A 51 3.60 -9.58 3.17
C PRO A 51 3.73 -9.45 1.66
N TYR A 52 3.85 -8.21 1.20
CA TYR A 52 4.12 -7.91 -0.19
C TYR A 52 5.43 -7.14 -0.24
N TYR A 53 6.37 -7.62 -1.05
CA TYR A 53 7.68 -7.00 -1.19
C TYR A 53 7.69 -6.15 -2.45
N VAL A 54 7.92 -4.86 -2.26
CA VAL A 54 7.86 -3.88 -3.34
C VAL A 54 9.26 -3.34 -3.57
N SER A 55 9.83 -3.62 -4.73
CA SER A 55 11.16 -3.11 -5.06
C SER A 55 11.01 -1.84 -5.86
N ILE A 56 11.50 -0.73 -5.30
CA ILE A 56 11.41 0.58 -5.92
C ILE A 56 12.77 0.93 -6.52
N GLU A 57 12.77 1.26 -7.81
CA GLU A 57 13.97 1.67 -8.54
C GLU A 57 13.67 2.98 -9.27
N ASN A 58 14.34 4.04 -8.86
CA ASN A 58 14.13 5.39 -9.41
C ASN A 58 12.66 5.78 -9.37
N GLY A 59 12.00 5.43 -8.27
CA GLY A 59 10.60 5.75 -8.04
C GLY A 59 9.61 4.81 -8.72
N ARG A 60 10.07 3.92 -9.59
CA ARG A 60 9.19 2.97 -10.27
C ARG A 60 9.14 1.68 -9.47
N ILE A 61 8.03 0.98 -9.51
CA ILE A 61 7.96 -0.33 -8.91
C ILE A 61 8.48 -1.32 -9.93
N ALA A 62 9.68 -1.84 -9.66
CA ALA A 62 10.31 -2.81 -10.55
C ALA A 62 9.76 -4.21 -10.32
N ARG A 63 9.38 -4.52 -9.07
CA ARG A 63 8.86 -5.83 -8.74
C ARG A 63 7.88 -5.73 -7.58
N LEU A 64 6.86 -6.56 -7.63
CA LEU A 64 5.93 -6.74 -6.52
C LEU A 64 5.77 -8.24 -6.32
N ASP A 65 6.23 -8.75 -5.20
CA ASP A 65 6.19 -10.19 -4.91
C ASP A 65 5.36 -10.45 -3.68
N ARG A 66 4.40 -11.36 -3.79
CA ARG A 66 3.60 -11.77 -2.65
C ARG A 66 4.37 -12.83 -1.88
N GLY A 67 4.50 -12.62 -0.57
CA GLY A 67 5.19 -13.55 0.30
C GLY A 67 4.26 -14.43 1.09
N PRO A 68 4.79 -15.07 2.12
CA PRO A 68 6.14 -14.82 2.67
C PRO A 68 7.24 -15.39 1.81
N LEU A 69 8.37 -14.68 1.76
CA LEU A 69 9.55 -15.11 1.04
C LEU A 69 10.72 -15.23 2.01
N LEU A 70 11.37 -16.37 1.97
CA LEU A 70 12.46 -16.65 2.89
C LEU A 70 13.64 -15.70 2.65
N MET A 71 14.16 -15.15 3.71
CA MET A 71 15.36 -14.32 3.68
C MET A 71 15.26 -13.07 2.80
N ARG A 72 14.04 -12.63 2.53
CA ARG A 72 13.85 -11.40 1.80
C ARG A 72 13.91 -10.23 2.77
N SER A 73 14.71 -9.23 2.47
CA SER A 73 14.87 -8.08 3.34
C SER A 73 14.09 -6.87 2.82
N TRP A 74 13.94 -5.89 3.68
CA TRP A 74 13.27 -4.64 3.34
C TRP A 74 13.83 -3.53 4.21
N ALA A 75 13.76 -2.31 3.71
CA ALA A 75 14.25 -1.15 4.44
C ALA A 75 13.15 -0.46 5.24
N LEU A 76 11.92 -0.52 4.74
CA LEU A 76 10.80 0.21 5.33
C LEU A 76 9.57 -0.68 5.22
N ALA A 77 8.75 -0.73 6.26
CA ALA A 77 7.56 -1.58 6.27
C ALA A 77 6.33 -0.81 6.72
N PHE A 78 5.21 -1.10 6.07
CA PHE A 78 3.90 -0.58 6.43
C PHE A 78 3.00 -1.77 6.68
N ARG A 79 2.55 -1.94 7.93
CA ARG A 79 1.77 -3.11 8.32
C ARG A 79 0.40 -2.70 8.84
N GLY A 80 -0.63 -3.40 8.42
CA GLY A 80 -1.99 -3.14 8.88
C GLY A 80 -2.88 -4.34 8.61
N ALA A 81 -4.01 -4.39 9.31
CA ALA A 81 -4.98 -5.46 9.10
C ALA A 81 -5.65 -5.30 7.73
N ASP A 82 -6.22 -6.38 7.24
CA ASP A 82 -6.95 -6.35 5.97
C ASP A 82 -8.00 -5.25 5.96
N ASP A 83 -8.76 -5.13 7.03
CA ASP A 83 -9.83 -4.14 7.10
C ASP A 83 -9.30 -2.71 7.12
N ALA A 84 -8.16 -2.48 7.76
CA ALA A 84 -7.58 -1.15 7.79
C ALA A 84 -7.16 -0.70 6.40
N TRP A 85 -6.53 -1.59 5.63
CA TRP A 85 -6.17 -1.28 4.25
C TRP A 85 -7.41 -1.09 3.39
N ARG A 86 -8.43 -1.91 3.58
CA ARG A 86 -9.67 -1.81 2.83
C ARG A 86 -10.31 -0.44 3.02
N GLN A 87 -10.36 0.06 4.25
CA GLN A 87 -10.93 1.36 4.53
C GLN A 87 -10.07 2.50 4.01
N PHE A 88 -8.75 2.35 4.12
CA PHE A 88 -7.81 3.34 3.62
C PHE A 88 -7.93 3.51 2.10
N TRP A 89 -8.23 2.43 1.39
CA TRP A 89 -8.30 2.44 -0.07
C TRP A 89 -9.69 2.71 -0.65
N GLN A 90 -10.65 3.10 0.19
CA GLN A 90 -11.96 3.50 -0.33
C GLN A 90 -11.86 4.86 -1.01
N PRO A 91 -12.70 5.14 -2.02
CA PRO A 91 -12.66 6.45 -2.71
C PRO A 91 -12.91 7.61 -1.75
N PHE A 92 -13.79 7.37 -0.76
CA PHE A 92 -14.05 8.36 0.28
C PHE A 92 -13.78 7.69 1.62
N PRO A 93 -12.52 7.68 2.07
CA PRO A 93 -12.21 6.95 3.29
C PRO A 93 -12.96 7.52 4.50
N PRO A 94 -13.32 6.66 5.46
CA PRO A 94 -13.97 7.14 6.68
C PRO A 94 -13.05 8.12 7.42
N PRO A 95 -13.58 8.89 8.36
CA PRO A 95 -12.73 9.77 9.16
C PRO A 95 -11.56 9.01 9.75
N HIS A 96 -10.39 9.65 9.74
CA HIS A 96 -9.13 9.09 10.24
C HIS A 96 -8.49 8.04 9.34
N PHE A 97 -9.08 7.73 8.19
CA PHE A 97 -8.49 6.76 7.25
C PHE A 97 -7.96 7.40 5.98
N HIS A 98 -7.81 8.74 5.96
CA HIS A 98 -7.28 9.41 4.78
C HIS A 98 -5.77 9.42 4.72
N ASP A 99 -5.10 9.42 5.86
CA ASP A 99 -3.66 9.61 5.95
C ASP A 99 -3.02 8.45 6.69
N ILE A 100 -2.03 7.82 6.06
CA ILE A 100 -1.33 6.68 6.65
C ILE A 100 -0.68 7.04 8.00
N PHE A 101 -0.21 8.28 8.15
CA PHE A 101 0.43 8.68 9.41
C PHE A 101 -0.59 8.85 10.54
N ALA A 102 -1.77 9.35 10.21
CA ALA A 102 -2.84 9.44 11.19
C ALA A 102 -3.26 8.03 11.64
N LEU A 103 -3.28 7.08 10.69
CA LEU A 103 -3.60 5.70 11.00
C LEU A 103 -2.54 5.05 11.87
N ALA A 104 -1.28 5.35 11.60
CA ALA A 104 -0.19 4.82 12.41
C ALA A 104 -0.27 5.36 13.83
N LYS A 105 -0.58 6.65 13.97
CA LYS A 105 -0.70 7.27 15.27
C LYS A 105 -1.88 6.67 16.04
N ALA A 106 -2.95 6.33 15.35
CA ALA A 106 -4.13 5.73 15.99
C ALA A 106 -3.97 4.22 16.24
N GLY A 107 -2.85 3.64 15.85
CA GLY A 107 -2.61 2.21 16.07
C GLY A 107 -3.20 1.29 15.01
N GLN A 108 -3.76 1.84 13.94
CA GLN A 108 -4.34 1.03 12.86
C GLN A 108 -3.27 0.49 11.91
N PHE A 109 -2.15 1.20 11.79
CA PHE A 109 -1.01 0.76 10.98
C PHE A 109 0.26 0.87 11.81
N ARG A 110 1.27 0.11 11.42
CA ARG A 110 2.61 0.23 11.99
C ARG A 110 3.59 0.53 10.88
N ILE A 111 4.49 1.48 11.15
CA ILE A 111 5.55 1.84 10.22
C ILE A 111 6.85 1.45 10.90
N GLU A 112 7.64 0.61 10.23
CA GLU A 112 8.86 0.06 10.81
C GLU A 112 10.02 0.20 9.85
N GLY A 113 11.22 0.18 10.40
CA GLY A 113 12.43 0.19 9.58
C GLY A 113 13.08 1.55 9.55
N ASP A 114 13.72 1.85 8.41
CA ASP A 114 14.45 3.10 8.25
C ASP A 114 13.51 4.23 7.88
N VAL A 115 13.25 5.12 8.83
CA VAL A 115 12.33 6.22 8.59
C VAL A 115 12.94 7.35 7.77
N HIS A 116 14.26 7.38 7.62
CA HIS A 116 14.89 8.46 6.87
C HIS A 116 14.40 8.57 5.42
N PRO A 117 14.42 7.51 4.61
CA PRO A 117 13.91 7.61 3.25
C PRO A 117 12.42 7.95 3.22
N LEU A 118 11.65 7.52 4.23
CA LEU A 118 10.26 7.87 4.31
C LEU A 118 10.06 9.37 4.48
N MET A 119 10.77 9.96 5.45
CA MET A 119 10.62 11.38 5.73
C MET A 119 11.18 12.23 4.59
N ALA A 120 12.25 11.78 3.96
CA ALA A 120 12.84 12.49 2.84
C ALA A 120 11.96 12.46 1.59
N ASN A 121 11.07 11.47 1.49
CA ASN A 121 10.21 11.28 0.32
C ASN A 121 8.74 11.15 0.73
N LEU A 122 8.32 11.97 1.66
CA LEU A 122 7.02 11.85 2.31
C LEU A 122 5.85 11.87 1.33
N LEU A 123 5.81 12.84 0.43
CA LEU A 123 4.70 12.94 -0.51
C LEU A 123 4.67 11.76 -1.47
N TYR A 124 5.85 11.28 -1.86
CA TYR A 124 5.93 10.11 -2.72
C TYR A 124 5.26 8.91 -2.05
N PHE A 125 5.61 8.64 -0.78
CA PHE A 125 5.05 7.49 -0.08
C PHE A 125 3.57 7.64 0.22
N LYS A 126 3.11 8.85 0.54
CA LYS A 126 1.69 9.08 0.75
C LYS A 126 0.91 8.78 -0.52
N ASP A 127 1.40 9.24 -1.67
CA ASP A 127 0.72 9.01 -2.93
C ASP A 127 0.81 7.55 -3.37
N LEU A 128 1.96 6.92 -3.19
CA LEU A 128 2.14 5.52 -3.55
C LEU A 128 1.19 4.63 -2.75
N LEU A 129 1.14 4.82 -1.44
CA LEU A 129 0.31 3.99 -0.58
C LEU A 129 -1.17 4.20 -0.84
N ALA A 130 -1.57 5.40 -1.23
CA ALA A 130 -2.97 5.71 -1.53
C ALA A 130 -3.35 5.40 -2.97
N ALA A 131 -2.40 5.01 -3.81
CA ALA A 131 -2.67 4.80 -5.24
C ALA A 131 -3.81 3.82 -5.52
N PRO A 132 -3.94 2.68 -4.81
CA PRO A 132 -5.04 1.76 -5.09
C PRO A 132 -6.43 2.38 -4.90
N ARG A 133 -6.55 3.47 -4.16
CA ARG A 133 -7.83 4.17 -3.99
C ARG A 133 -8.40 4.60 -5.33
N ARG A 134 -7.52 4.89 -6.30
CA ARG A 134 -7.95 5.32 -7.62
C ARG A 134 -8.67 4.24 -8.42
N LEU A 135 -8.50 2.99 -8.05
CA LEU A 135 -9.19 1.90 -8.74
C LEU A 135 -10.70 2.04 -8.59
N ALA A 136 -11.15 2.38 -7.39
CA ALA A 136 -12.56 2.56 -7.16
C ALA A 136 -13.09 3.81 -7.85
N GLU A 137 -12.27 4.87 -7.89
CA GLU A 137 -12.64 6.10 -8.57
C GLU A 137 -12.77 5.87 -10.07
N GLY A 138 -11.89 5.06 -10.63
CA GLY A 138 -11.89 4.82 -12.07
C GLY A 138 -13.02 3.95 -12.57
N VAL A 139 -13.74 3.32 -11.67
CA VAL A 139 -14.84 2.46 -12.06
C VAL A 139 -16.05 3.26 -12.51
N ARG A 140 -16.16 4.47 -12.08
CA ARG A 140 -17.35 5.28 -12.44
C ARG A 140 -17.41 5.62 -13.90
#